data_543a2858306617aaac4f94a257d22e65
#
_entry.id   543a2858306617aaac4f94a257d22e65
#
_cell.length_a   1.000
_cell.length_b   1.000
_cell.length_c   1.000
_cell.angle_alpha   90.00
_cell.angle_beta   90.00
_cell.angle_gamma   90.00
#
_symmetry.space_group_name_H-M   'P 1'
#
loop_
_entity.id
_entity.type
_entity.pdbx_description
1 polymer ?
#
loop_
_entity_poly.entity_id
_entity_poly.type
_entity_poly.pdbx_seq_one_letter_code
_entity_poly.pdbx_strand_id
1 'polypeptide(L)'
;MILMLDGIFLIDKEAGMTSRKVDNILGKRYGTHAVGHLGTLDPFATGLLVVAINKGTKLLTYLNDGDKTYEATLLLGEKTSTGDLEGEVIEKKDVPNISKEKLDEVLRSFLGNSQQIPPKFSAIKVNGVPLYKSARQGKEVEVKPRDITIYSLKGTIDGTIIHLKAKVSKGTYIRTLGEDIAEKLGTVGHLTALRRTSIGDLSVNEAKKIDDLKDEDITSGIPLIYLPHIELTDEEEWKAKNGQALSFKVKEDKVLLIKSNSLIAVYKRKNENTFVPERGLF
;
A
#
# COMPACT_ATOMS: atom_id res chain seq x y z
N MET A 1 -24.22 -7.11 23.49
CA MET A 1 -24.08 -7.70 22.15
C MET A 1 -23.08 -6.82 21.42
N ILE A 2 -21.83 -7.26 21.26
CA ILE A 2 -20.83 -6.48 20.51
C ILE A 2 -21.31 -6.51 19.06
N LEU A 3 -21.69 -5.36 18.51
CA LEU A 3 -21.96 -5.22 17.08
C LEU A 3 -20.69 -5.67 16.34
N MET A 4 -20.79 -6.77 15.61
CA MET A 4 -19.68 -7.19 14.73
C MET A 4 -19.61 -6.20 13.57
N LEU A 5 -18.70 -5.24 13.68
CA LEU A 5 -18.47 -4.27 12.61
C LEU A 5 -17.72 -4.97 11.46
N ASP A 6 -18.26 -4.86 10.27
CA ASP A 6 -17.65 -5.37 9.02
C ASP A 6 -17.28 -4.18 8.14
N GLY A 7 -16.02 -4.07 7.70
CA GLY A 7 -15.67 -2.99 6.75
C GLY A 7 -14.20 -2.61 6.77
N ILE A 8 -13.97 -1.37 6.42
CA ILE A 8 -12.64 -0.81 6.17
C ILE A 8 -12.46 0.49 6.95
N PHE A 9 -11.30 0.63 7.58
CA PHE A 9 -10.83 1.86 8.19
C PHE A 9 -9.69 2.47 7.37
N LEU A 10 -9.67 3.77 7.25
CA LEU A 10 -8.52 4.54 6.78
C LEU A 10 -7.74 5.04 8.00
N ILE A 11 -6.54 4.51 8.19
CA ILE A 11 -5.71 4.79 9.36
C ILE A 11 -4.54 5.69 8.96
N ASP A 12 -4.36 6.81 9.66
CA ASP A 12 -3.10 7.56 9.64
C ASP A 12 -2.12 6.90 10.61
N LYS A 13 -1.34 5.95 10.08
CA LYS A 13 -0.38 5.19 10.89
C LYS A 13 0.73 6.10 11.40
N GLU A 14 0.99 6.07 12.68
CA GLU A 14 2.09 6.77 13.31
C GLU A 14 3.42 5.99 13.18
N ALA A 15 4.54 6.69 13.33
CA ALA A 15 5.87 6.08 13.35
C ALA A 15 6.05 5.14 14.56
N GLY A 16 7.04 4.25 14.48
CA GLY A 16 7.42 3.34 15.57
C GLY A 16 6.51 2.12 15.72
N MET A 17 5.53 1.92 14.83
CA MET A 17 4.71 0.70 14.83
C MET A 17 4.64 0.04 13.45
N THR A 18 4.66 -1.28 13.44
CA THR A 18 4.45 -2.06 12.22
C THR A 18 2.98 -2.02 11.78
N SER A 19 2.71 -2.19 10.47
CA SER A 19 1.33 -2.35 9.98
C SER A 19 0.61 -3.53 10.66
N ARG A 20 1.32 -4.61 10.99
CA ARG A 20 0.77 -5.74 11.75
C ARG A 20 0.40 -5.37 13.19
N LYS A 21 1.13 -4.45 13.83
CA LYS A 21 0.76 -3.94 15.16
C LYS A 21 -0.57 -3.18 15.10
N VAL A 22 -0.81 -2.41 14.03
CA VAL A 22 -2.11 -1.76 13.77
C VAL A 22 -3.21 -2.80 13.67
N ASP A 23 -3.03 -3.86 12.83
CA ASP A 23 -3.99 -4.98 12.74
C ASP A 23 -4.31 -5.56 14.13
N ASN A 24 -3.29 -5.83 14.95
CA ASN A 24 -3.45 -6.42 16.27
C ASN A 24 -4.22 -5.50 17.25
N ILE A 25 -3.98 -4.18 17.21
CA ILE A 25 -4.70 -3.21 18.03
C ILE A 25 -6.19 -3.20 17.65
N LEU A 26 -6.51 -3.13 16.37
CA LEU A 26 -7.88 -3.17 15.89
C LEU A 26 -8.56 -4.52 16.18
N GLY A 27 -7.84 -5.63 15.98
CA GLY A 27 -8.32 -6.96 16.33
C GLY A 27 -8.70 -7.08 17.79
N LYS A 28 -7.89 -6.54 18.71
CA LYS A 28 -8.19 -6.50 20.14
C LYS A 28 -9.38 -5.57 20.45
N ARG A 29 -9.41 -4.37 19.83
CA ARG A 29 -10.49 -3.38 20.05
C ARG A 29 -11.86 -3.94 19.65
N TYR A 30 -11.94 -4.65 18.53
CA TYR A 30 -13.17 -5.17 17.96
C TYR A 30 -13.41 -6.67 18.22
N GLY A 31 -12.58 -7.31 19.05
CA GLY A 31 -12.76 -8.71 19.45
C GLY A 31 -12.68 -9.69 18.27
N THR A 32 -11.85 -9.44 17.27
CA THR A 32 -11.74 -10.26 16.07
C THR A 32 -10.29 -10.60 15.72
N HIS A 33 -10.08 -11.79 15.11
CA HIS A 33 -8.82 -12.18 14.48
C HIS A 33 -8.79 -11.91 12.97
N ALA A 34 -9.95 -11.60 12.38
CA ALA A 34 -10.09 -11.31 10.96
C ALA A 34 -9.76 -9.83 10.70
N VAL A 35 -8.46 -9.48 10.71
CA VAL A 35 -7.95 -8.14 10.40
C VAL A 35 -6.83 -8.27 9.38
N GLY A 36 -6.78 -7.37 8.43
CA GLY A 36 -5.73 -7.30 7.43
C GLY A 36 -5.62 -5.90 6.84
N HIS A 37 -4.52 -5.61 6.18
CA HIS A 37 -4.27 -4.29 5.61
C HIS A 37 -3.82 -4.37 4.15
N LEU A 38 -4.02 -3.28 3.41
CA LEU A 38 -3.55 -3.08 2.05
C LEU A 38 -2.27 -2.24 2.06
N GLY A 39 -1.20 -2.77 1.45
CA GLY A 39 0.05 -2.04 1.26
C GLY A 39 0.78 -1.75 2.58
N THR A 40 1.59 -2.69 3.04
CA THR A 40 2.42 -2.55 4.25
C THR A 40 3.22 -1.24 4.23
N LEU A 41 3.29 -0.57 5.37
CA LEU A 41 4.21 0.53 5.67
C LEU A 41 5.31 0.02 6.60
N ASP A 42 6.53 0.50 6.38
CA ASP A 42 7.67 0.25 7.25
C ASP A 42 7.40 0.85 8.66
N PRO A 43 8.07 0.37 9.73
CA PRO A 43 7.78 0.84 11.08
C PRO A 43 8.01 2.35 11.26
N PHE A 44 9.11 2.89 10.70
CA PHE A 44 9.41 4.32 10.76
C PHE A 44 8.47 5.18 9.91
N ALA A 45 7.85 4.59 8.85
CA ALA A 45 6.97 5.31 7.95
C ALA A 45 5.62 5.64 8.60
N THR A 46 5.02 6.73 8.16
CA THR A 46 3.72 7.23 8.60
C THR A 46 2.72 7.32 7.45
N GLY A 47 1.48 7.65 7.76
CA GLY A 47 0.46 8.00 6.77
C GLY A 47 -0.51 6.89 6.47
N LEU A 48 -1.18 6.97 5.32
CA LEU A 48 -2.36 6.20 4.98
C LEU A 48 -2.11 4.69 4.97
N LEU A 49 -2.80 3.97 5.83
CA LEU A 49 -2.90 2.52 5.87
C LEU A 49 -4.37 2.11 5.82
N VAL A 50 -4.76 1.36 4.80
CA VAL A 50 -6.12 0.83 4.65
C VAL A 50 -6.21 -0.49 5.41
N VAL A 51 -7.06 -0.56 6.43
CA VAL A 51 -7.22 -1.74 7.29
C VAL A 51 -8.65 -2.24 7.24
N ALA A 52 -8.82 -3.51 6.97
CA ALA A 52 -10.11 -4.18 6.90
C ALA A 52 -10.31 -5.09 8.11
N ILE A 53 -11.55 -5.15 8.62
CA ILE A 53 -11.94 -6.05 9.70
C ILE A 53 -13.10 -6.95 9.27
N ASN A 54 -13.13 -8.14 9.84
CA ASN A 54 -14.15 -9.17 9.65
C ASN A 54 -14.42 -9.46 8.16
N LYS A 55 -15.65 -9.34 7.67
CA LYS A 55 -15.98 -9.56 6.25
C LYS A 55 -15.27 -8.58 5.32
N GLY A 56 -14.93 -7.37 5.79
CA GLY A 56 -14.14 -6.40 5.04
C GLY A 56 -12.79 -6.94 4.55
N THR A 57 -12.18 -7.90 5.26
CA THR A 57 -10.91 -8.53 4.83
C THR A 57 -11.02 -9.25 3.48
N LYS A 58 -12.22 -9.71 3.13
CA LYS A 58 -12.48 -10.34 1.84
C LYS A 58 -12.40 -9.34 0.68
N LEU A 59 -12.53 -8.04 0.96
CA LEU A 59 -12.49 -6.96 -0.02
C LEU A 59 -11.08 -6.53 -0.41
N LEU A 60 -10.09 -6.78 0.44
CA LEU A 60 -8.72 -6.28 0.25
C LEU A 60 -8.13 -6.63 -1.13
N THR A 61 -8.54 -7.76 -1.71
CA THR A 61 -8.08 -8.18 -3.04
C THR A 61 -8.76 -7.46 -4.20
N TYR A 62 -9.84 -6.73 -3.92
CA TYR A 62 -10.63 -5.99 -4.91
C TYR A 62 -10.47 -4.47 -4.76
N LEU A 63 -9.83 -4.01 -3.68
CA LEU A 63 -9.51 -2.61 -3.51
C LEU A 63 -8.47 -2.16 -4.55
N ASN A 64 -8.59 -0.92 -4.97
CA ASN A 64 -7.59 -0.30 -5.83
C ASN A 64 -6.26 -0.12 -5.06
N ASP A 65 -5.34 -1.06 -5.22
CA ASP A 65 -3.96 -0.95 -4.74
C ASP A 65 -3.08 -0.25 -5.80
N GLY A 66 -3.60 0.83 -6.37
CA GLY A 66 -3.00 1.58 -7.47
C GLY A 66 -1.74 2.38 -7.09
N ASP A 67 -1.57 3.49 -7.78
CA ASP A 67 -0.47 4.41 -7.56
C ASP A 67 -0.45 4.93 -6.13
N LYS A 68 0.74 5.23 -5.64
CA LYS A 68 0.93 5.74 -4.29
C LYS A 68 1.71 7.05 -4.33
N THR A 69 1.29 7.99 -3.49
CA THR A 69 2.03 9.24 -3.30
C THR A 69 2.70 9.24 -1.94
N TYR A 70 3.96 9.64 -1.95
CA TYR A 70 4.78 9.73 -0.74
C TYR A 70 5.44 11.10 -0.62
N GLU A 71 5.61 11.51 0.62
CA GLU A 71 6.55 12.55 1.03
C GLU A 71 7.66 11.87 1.81
N ALA A 72 8.92 12.21 1.50
CA ALA A 72 10.08 11.57 2.10
C ALA A 72 11.17 12.60 2.40
N THR A 73 11.96 12.33 3.45
CA THR A 73 13.16 13.09 3.76
C THR A 73 14.37 12.16 3.58
N LEU A 74 15.27 12.53 2.69
CA LEU A 74 16.50 11.82 2.38
C LEU A 74 17.67 12.59 3.01
N LEU A 75 18.42 11.95 3.89
CA LEU A 75 19.68 12.44 4.41
C LEU A 75 20.84 11.91 3.55
N LEU A 76 21.65 12.83 3.03
CA LEU A 76 22.86 12.53 2.27
C LEU A 76 24.07 12.38 3.18
N GLY A 77 25.08 11.63 2.71
CA GLY A 77 26.37 11.44 3.37
C GLY A 77 26.47 10.17 4.20
N GLU A 78 25.35 9.53 4.54
CA GLU A 78 25.32 8.29 5.32
C GLU A 78 24.39 7.26 4.70
N LYS A 79 24.88 6.03 4.51
CA LYS A 79 24.08 4.86 4.12
C LYS A 79 23.84 3.95 5.30
N THR A 80 22.63 3.44 5.43
CA THR A 80 22.29 2.48 6.47
C THR A 80 22.01 1.10 5.89
N SER A 81 22.07 0.08 6.73
CA SER A 81 21.83 -1.33 6.33
C SER A 81 20.41 -1.59 5.84
N THR A 82 19.44 -0.74 6.21
CA THR A 82 18.01 -0.86 5.83
C THR A 82 17.57 0.17 4.79
N GLY A 83 18.41 1.18 4.48
CA GLY A 83 18.06 2.32 3.64
C GLY A 83 17.14 3.33 4.34
N ASP A 84 16.95 3.20 5.66
CA ASP A 84 16.17 4.08 6.53
C ASP A 84 16.85 4.28 7.89
N LEU A 85 16.24 5.09 8.75
CA LEU A 85 16.80 5.46 10.07
C LEU A 85 16.85 4.30 11.09
N GLU A 86 16.24 3.15 10.80
CA GLU A 86 16.23 2.00 11.72
C GLU A 86 17.47 1.11 11.55
N GLY A 87 18.23 1.29 10.46
CA GLY A 87 19.45 0.53 10.15
C GLY A 87 20.70 1.14 10.76
N GLU A 88 21.72 0.30 10.96
CA GLU A 88 23.05 0.77 11.35
C GLU A 88 23.72 1.49 10.16
N VAL A 89 24.50 2.53 10.45
CA VAL A 89 25.31 3.22 9.43
C VAL A 89 26.44 2.28 8.95
N ILE A 90 26.44 1.96 7.67
CA ILE A 90 27.39 1.01 7.05
C ILE A 90 28.38 1.70 6.12
N GLU A 91 28.09 2.92 5.68
CA GLU A 91 28.97 3.70 4.79
C GLU A 91 28.76 5.18 5.05
N LYS A 92 29.86 5.96 5.01
CA LYS A 92 29.86 7.42 5.02
C LYS A 92 30.62 7.93 3.81
N LYS A 93 30.10 8.98 3.17
CA LYS A 93 30.70 9.59 1.99
C LYS A 93 30.44 11.10 2.00
N ASP A 94 31.43 11.87 1.61
CA ASP A 94 31.28 13.32 1.50
C ASP A 94 30.11 13.69 0.59
N VAL A 95 29.41 14.75 0.93
CA VAL A 95 28.31 15.28 0.12
C VAL A 95 28.88 16.42 -0.74
N PRO A 96 28.86 16.26 -2.08
CA PRO A 96 29.29 17.34 -2.96
C PRO A 96 28.32 18.53 -2.86
N ASN A 97 28.79 19.70 -3.32
CA ASN A 97 27.89 20.84 -3.46
C ASN A 97 26.86 20.56 -4.56
N ILE A 98 25.58 20.43 -4.19
CA ILE A 98 24.48 20.08 -5.08
C ILE A 98 23.64 21.32 -5.34
N SER A 99 23.69 21.83 -6.59
CA SER A 99 22.81 22.93 -6.96
C SER A 99 21.38 22.43 -7.18
N LYS A 100 20.41 23.35 -7.13
CA LYS A 100 19.00 23.04 -7.41
C LYS A 100 18.83 22.44 -8.82
N GLU A 101 19.55 23.00 -9.80
CA GLU A 101 19.50 22.55 -11.20
C GLU A 101 20.01 21.10 -11.31
N LYS A 102 21.07 20.75 -10.57
CA LYS A 102 21.62 19.39 -10.53
C LYS A 102 20.64 18.42 -9.87
N LEU A 103 20.02 18.81 -8.76
CA LEU A 103 18.97 18.01 -8.15
C LEU A 103 17.82 17.78 -9.13
N ASP A 104 17.32 18.84 -9.77
CA ASP A 104 16.19 18.76 -10.72
C ASP A 104 16.53 17.87 -11.93
N GLU A 105 17.78 17.91 -12.45
CA GLU A 105 18.25 17.02 -13.51
C GLU A 105 18.22 15.55 -13.06
N VAL A 106 18.75 15.26 -11.89
CA VAL A 106 18.80 13.90 -11.32
C VAL A 106 17.40 13.38 -11.10
N LEU A 107 16.49 14.16 -10.47
CA LEU A 107 15.11 13.73 -10.23
C LEU A 107 14.36 13.45 -11.54
N ARG A 108 14.52 14.29 -12.56
CA ARG A 108 13.92 14.05 -13.88
C ARG A 108 14.38 12.76 -14.53
N SER A 109 15.63 12.35 -14.30
CA SER A 109 16.18 11.12 -14.88
C SER A 109 15.56 9.82 -14.37
N PHE A 110 14.78 9.88 -13.28
CA PHE A 110 14.04 8.73 -12.73
C PHE A 110 12.60 8.62 -13.23
N LEU A 111 12.08 9.64 -13.94
CA LEU A 111 10.69 9.62 -14.41
C LEU A 111 10.46 8.55 -15.48
N GLY A 112 9.26 7.96 -15.45
CA GLY A 112 8.83 6.95 -16.40
C GLY A 112 9.04 5.52 -15.91
N ASN A 113 9.13 4.59 -16.86
CA ASN A 113 9.27 3.15 -16.58
C ASN A 113 10.73 2.81 -16.36
N SER A 114 11.01 2.02 -15.34
CA SER A 114 12.33 1.52 -15.00
C SER A 114 12.24 0.21 -14.23
N GLN A 115 13.38 -0.36 -13.89
CA GLN A 115 13.46 -1.53 -13.01
C GLN A 115 14.10 -1.14 -11.69
N GLN A 116 13.60 -1.71 -10.61
CA GLN A 116 14.11 -1.51 -9.27
C GLN A 116 14.36 -2.85 -8.59
N ILE A 117 15.50 -3.01 -7.94
CA ILE A 117 15.77 -4.15 -7.06
C ILE A 117 15.16 -3.84 -5.70
N PRO A 118 14.18 -4.64 -5.23
CA PRO A 118 13.61 -4.47 -3.91
C PRO A 118 14.66 -4.58 -2.80
N PRO A 119 14.52 -3.81 -1.70
CA PRO A 119 15.46 -3.90 -0.59
C PRO A 119 15.40 -5.25 0.12
N LYS A 120 16.52 -5.68 0.71
CA LYS A 120 16.62 -6.95 1.47
C LYS A 120 15.62 -7.00 2.63
N PHE A 121 15.35 -5.86 3.26
CA PHE A 121 14.34 -5.72 4.32
C PHE A 121 12.97 -5.37 3.74
N SER A 122 12.33 -6.35 3.07
CA SER A 122 10.99 -6.20 2.51
C SER A 122 10.11 -7.43 2.80
N ALA A 123 8.79 -7.25 2.65
CA ALA A 123 7.79 -8.32 2.82
C ALA A 123 7.67 -9.24 1.60
N ILE A 124 8.46 -9.04 0.56
CA ILE A 124 8.49 -9.90 -0.63
C ILE A 124 8.90 -11.30 -0.22
N LYS A 125 8.17 -12.28 -0.74
CA LYS A 125 8.49 -13.70 -0.50
C LYS A 125 9.32 -14.26 -1.66
N VAL A 126 10.45 -14.88 -1.33
CA VAL A 126 11.24 -15.72 -2.24
C VAL A 126 11.19 -17.13 -1.67
N ASN A 127 10.79 -18.10 -2.49
CA ASN A 127 10.57 -19.48 -2.07
C ASN A 127 9.66 -19.62 -0.83
N GLY A 128 8.62 -18.76 -0.74
CA GLY A 128 7.65 -18.76 0.36
C GLY A 128 8.11 -18.02 1.63
N VAL A 129 9.38 -17.61 1.73
CA VAL A 129 9.95 -16.93 2.91
C VAL A 129 10.07 -15.43 2.63
N PRO A 130 9.56 -14.54 3.52
CA PRO A 130 9.76 -13.09 3.39
C PRO A 130 11.23 -12.70 3.45
N LEU A 131 11.69 -11.81 2.55
CA LEU A 131 13.08 -11.36 2.46
C LEU A 131 13.63 -10.83 3.78
N TYR A 132 12.85 -10.06 4.54
CA TYR A 132 13.28 -9.53 5.83
C TYR A 132 13.67 -10.62 6.84
N LYS A 133 13.06 -11.82 6.76
CA LYS A 133 13.44 -12.96 7.63
C LYS A 133 14.79 -13.54 7.24
N SER A 134 15.04 -13.65 5.93
CA SER A 134 16.34 -14.11 5.42
C SER A 134 17.45 -13.09 5.72
N ALA A 135 17.16 -11.80 5.53
CA ALA A 135 18.10 -10.72 5.85
C ALA A 135 18.52 -10.71 7.33
N ARG A 136 17.57 -10.88 8.26
CA ARG A 136 17.86 -11.00 9.71
C ARG A 136 18.70 -12.23 10.07
N GLN A 137 18.70 -13.27 9.26
CA GLN A 137 19.51 -14.47 9.42
C GLN A 137 20.87 -14.39 8.71
N GLY A 138 21.21 -13.21 8.12
CA GLY A 138 22.43 -13.04 7.33
C GLY A 138 22.46 -13.83 6.03
N LYS A 139 21.31 -14.37 5.57
CA LYS A 139 21.24 -15.16 4.35
C LYS A 139 21.13 -14.23 3.15
N GLU A 140 22.02 -14.41 2.18
CA GLU A 140 21.89 -13.77 0.90
C GLU A 140 20.83 -14.47 0.06
N VAL A 141 19.91 -13.69 -0.48
CA VAL A 141 18.85 -14.15 -1.37
C VAL A 141 18.89 -13.28 -2.61
N GLU A 142 18.99 -13.91 -3.77
CA GLU A 142 18.92 -13.20 -5.04
C GLU A 142 17.50 -12.63 -5.23
N VAL A 143 17.44 -11.31 -5.40
CA VAL A 143 16.19 -10.58 -5.61
C VAL A 143 16.11 -10.12 -7.04
N LYS A 144 15.10 -10.59 -7.77
CA LYS A 144 14.89 -10.18 -9.15
C LYS A 144 14.40 -8.72 -9.24
N PRO A 145 14.93 -7.93 -10.19
CA PRO A 145 14.41 -6.61 -10.49
C PRO A 145 12.89 -6.67 -10.80
N ARG A 146 12.19 -5.59 -10.50
CA ARG A 146 10.75 -5.43 -10.77
C ARG A 146 10.52 -4.16 -11.56
N ASP A 147 9.60 -4.23 -12.50
CA ASP A 147 9.17 -3.07 -13.25
C ASP A 147 8.41 -2.11 -12.32
N ILE A 148 8.79 -0.86 -12.37
CA ILE A 148 8.18 0.25 -11.66
C ILE A 148 7.95 1.42 -12.60
N THR A 149 7.05 2.31 -12.22
CA THR A 149 6.83 3.58 -12.91
C THR A 149 6.87 4.72 -11.90
N ILE A 150 7.67 5.74 -12.18
CA ILE A 150 7.68 6.98 -11.41
C ILE A 150 6.94 8.03 -12.22
N TYR A 151 5.72 8.36 -11.82
CA TYR A 151 4.85 9.30 -12.54
C TYR A 151 5.22 10.75 -12.27
N SER A 152 5.66 11.03 -11.05
CA SER A 152 6.09 12.37 -10.63
C SER A 152 7.11 12.25 -9.52
N LEU A 153 8.17 13.04 -9.62
CA LEU A 153 9.22 13.14 -8.61
C LEU A 153 9.68 14.59 -8.55
N LYS A 154 9.53 15.20 -7.39
CA LYS A 154 9.96 16.59 -7.12
C LYS A 154 10.71 16.62 -5.81
N GLY A 155 11.62 17.59 -5.64
CA GLY A 155 12.34 17.74 -4.39
C GLY A 155 12.95 19.13 -4.22
N THR A 156 13.30 19.39 -2.98
CA THR A 156 14.10 20.57 -2.57
C THR A 156 15.25 20.09 -1.71
N ILE A 157 16.36 20.80 -1.76
CA ILE A 157 17.55 20.50 -0.95
C ILE A 157 17.84 21.64 0.01
N ASP A 158 18.17 21.28 1.24
CA ASP A 158 18.66 22.18 2.27
C ASP A 158 19.87 21.51 2.96
N GLY A 159 21.07 22.03 2.68
CA GLY A 159 22.31 21.40 3.10
C GLY A 159 22.44 19.96 2.59
N THR A 160 22.43 19.00 3.51
CA THR A 160 22.53 17.56 3.20
C THR A 160 21.15 16.87 3.21
N ILE A 161 20.07 17.60 3.35
CA ILE A 161 18.71 17.08 3.46
C ILE A 161 17.95 17.37 2.18
N ILE A 162 17.36 16.33 1.57
CA ILE A 162 16.44 16.46 0.44
C ILE A 162 15.03 16.08 0.88
N HIS A 163 14.08 16.99 0.66
CA HIS A 163 12.66 16.71 0.79
C HIS A 163 12.10 16.30 -0.56
N LEU A 164 11.50 15.13 -0.62
CA LEU A 164 10.97 14.53 -1.85
C LEU A 164 9.45 14.40 -1.79
N LYS A 165 8.81 14.59 -2.94
CA LYS A 165 7.42 14.18 -3.18
C LYS A 165 7.38 13.32 -4.44
N ALA A 166 6.93 12.06 -4.29
CA ALA A 166 6.93 11.07 -5.36
C ALA A 166 5.54 10.46 -5.55
N LYS A 167 5.06 10.39 -6.81
CA LYS A 167 3.93 9.54 -7.20
C LYS A 167 4.48 8.38 -8.01
N VAL A 168 4.22 7.15 -7.55
CA VAL A 168 4.85 5.93 -8.06
C VAL A 168 3.84 4.80 -8.22
N SER A 169 4.16 3.85 -9.09
CA SER A 169 3.38 2.63 -9.25
C SER A 169 3.47 1.73 -8.01
N LYS A 170 2.52 0.83 -7.89
CA LYS A 170 2.53 -0.26 -6.91
C LYS A 170 3.86 -1.01 -6.93
N GLY A 171 4.39 -1.32 -5.75
CA GLY A 171 5.60 -2.12 -5.60
C GLY A 171 6.90 -1.32 -5.64
N THR A 172 6.86 -0.01 -5.88
CA THR A 172 8.03 0.87 -5.80
C THR A 172 8.45 1.07 -4.34
N TYR A 173 9.74 0.92 -4.06
CA TYR A 173 10.36 1.15 -2.75
C TYR A 173 11.01 2.53 -2.72
N ILE A 174 10.48 3.42 -1.87
CA ILE A 174 11.01 4.79 -1.75
C ILE A 174 12.38 4.81 -1.08
N ARG A 175 12.69 3.83 -0.22
CA ARG A 175 14.04 3.66 0.36
C ARG A 175 15.09 3.43 -0.73
N THR A 176 14.85 2.47 -1.62
CA THR A 176 15.75 2.21 -2.76
C THR A 176 15.83 3.43 -3.68
N LEU A 177 14.71 4.10 -3.97
CA LEU A 177 14.71 5.33 -4.76
C LEU A 177 15.57 6.41 -4.11
N GLY A 178 15.53 6.55 -2.78
CA GLY A 178 16.38 7.50 -2.04
C GLY A 178 17.87 7.17 -2.16
N GLU A 179 18.24 5.89 -2.01
CA GLU A 179 19.63 5.43 -2.22
C GLU A 179 20.09 5.70 -3.65
N ASP A 180 19.28 5.37 -4.67
CA ASP A 180 19.60 5.59 -6.09
C ASP A 180 19.76 7.07 -6.41
N ILE A 181 18.95 7.96 -5.82
CA ILE A 181 19.09 9.42 -5.96
C ILE A 181 20.41 9.89 -5.36
N ALA A 182 20.74 9.45 -4.13
CA ALA A 182 22.00 9.83 -3.48
C ALA A 182 23.22 9.37 -4.30
N GLU A 183 23.19 8.16 -4.86
CA GLU A 183 24.25 7.63 -5.73
C GLU A 183 24.42 8.47 -6.99
N LYS A 184 23.34 8.84 -7.68
CA LYS A 184 23.40 9.72 -8.86
C LYS A 184 23.88 11.15 -8.53
N LEU A 185 23.71 11.59 -7.30
CA LEU A 185 24.26 12.85 -6.80
C LEU A 185 25.73 12.75 -6.40
N GLY A 186 26.32 11.55 -6.46
CA GLY A 186 27.74 11.31 -6.18
C GLY A 186 28.09 11.01 -4.73
N THR A 187 27.10 10.71 -3.90
CA THR A 187 27.25 10.40 -2.47
C THR A 187 26.43 9.15 -2.11
N VAL A 188 26.17 8.94 -0.82
CA VAL A 188 25.26 7.93 -0.29
C VAL A 188 24.15 8.59 0.52
N GLY A 189 23.07 7.87 0.81
CA GLY A 189 21.99 8.45 1.60
C GLY A 189 21.01 7.39 2.11
N HIS A 190 20.16 7.78 3.07
CA HIS A 190 19.05 6.96 3.58
C HIS A 190 17.86 7.84 3.95
N LEU A 191 16.68 7.24 4.04
CA LEU A 191 15.48 7.97 4.45
C LEU A 191 15.43 8.17 5.96
N THR A 192 15.19 9.41 6.38
CA THR A 192 14.93 9.75 7.79
C THR A 192 13.45 9.96 8.09
N ALA A 193 12.63 10.20 7.06
CA ALA A 193 11.18 10.23 7.17
C ALA A 193 10.53 9.72 5.88
N LEU A 194 9.38 9.07 6.04
CA LEU A 194 8.55 8.61 4.94
C LEU A 194 7.08 8.70 5.34
N ARG A 195 6.26 9.36 4.52
CA ARG A 195 4.83 9.48 4.73
C ARG A 195 4.08 9.13 3.47
N ARG A 196 3.20 8.13 3.52
CA ARG A 196 2.28 7.83 2.42
C ARG A 196 1.06 8.71 2.51
N THR A 197 0.89 9.62 1.54
CA THR A 197 -0.20 10.59 1.51
C THR A 197 -1.41 10.11 0.73
N SER A 198 -1.24 9.15 -0.24
CA SER A 198 -2.37 8.55 -0.95
C SER A 198 -2.11 7.14 -1.44
N ILE A 199 -3.20 6.39 -1.67
CA ILE A 199 -3.27 5.12 -2.39
C ILE A 199 -4.42 5.24 -3.39
N GLY A 200 -4.12 5.26 -4.70
CA GLY A 200 -5.13 5.59 -5.71
C GLY A 200 -5.77 6.94 -5.38
N ASP A 201 -7.09 6.95 -5.24
CA ASP A 201 -7.88 8.15 -4.91
C ASP A 201 -8.05 8.37 -3.40
N LEU A 202 -7.62 7.40 -2.56
CA LEU A 202 -7.71 7.53 -1.11
C LEU A 202 -6.63 8.47 -0.58
N SER A 203 -7.05 9.42 0.26
CA SER A 203 -6.16 10.43 0.86
C SER A 203 -5.95 10.19 2.35
N VAL A 204 -4.76 10.49 2.85
CA VAL A 204 -4.47 10.48 4.29
C VAL A 204 -5.29 11.52 5.05
N ASN A 205 -5.80 12.54 4.38
CA ASN A 205 -6.68 13.55 4.98
C ASN A 205 -8.03 12.98 5.44
N GLU A 206 -8.43 11.83 4.90
CA GLU A 206 -9.66 11.12 5.29
C GLU A 206 -9.39 10.08 6.40
N ALA A 207 -8.12 9.85 6.72
CA ALA A 207 -7.71 8.86 7.71
C ALA A 207 -7.72 9.42 9.12
N LYS A 208 -7.89 8.54 10.10
CA LYS A 208 -7.82 8.86 11.53
C LYS A 208 -6.63 8.15 12.17
N LYS A 209 -6.04 8.76 13.20
CA LYS A 209 -5.12 8.06 14.09
C LYS A 209 -5.87 6.97 14.86
N ILE A 210 -5.17 5.93 15.29
CA ILE A 210 -5.79 4.80 15.99
C ILE A 210 -6.52 5.25 17.26
N ASP A 211 -5.95 6.22 17.99
CA ASP A 211 -6.52 6.69 19.25
C ASP A 211 -7.78 7.55 19.05
N ASP A 212 -7.89 8.23 17.90
CA ASP A 212 -9.03 9.08 17.53
C ASP A 212 -10.13 8.29 16.80
N LEU A 213 -9.90 7.00 16.50
CA LEU A 213 -10.79 6.17 15.70
C LEU A 213 -12.07 5.83 16.44
N LYS A 214 -13.21 6.01 15.77
CA LYS A 214 -14.55 5.65 16.24
C LYS A 214 -15.19 4.59 15.37
N ASP A 215 -16.24 3.96 15.85
CA ASP A 215 -16.99 2.94 15.12
C ASP A 215 -17.64 3.49 13.84
N GLU A 216 -18.04 4.78 13.86
CA GLU A 216 -18.61 5.50 12.72
C GLU A 216 -17.60 5.77 11.57
N ASP A 217 -16.29 5.68 11.83
CA ASP A 217 -15.25 5.86 10.82
C ASP A 217 -15.08 4.63 9.91
N ILE A 218 -15.82 3.54 10.21
CA ILE A 218 -15.82 2.36 9.35
C ILE A 218 -16.65 2.60 8.08
N THR A 219 -16.10 2.25 6.93
CA THR A 219 -16.85 2.24 5.66
C THR A 219 -17.15 0.81 5.23
N SER A 220 -18.28 0.60 4.55
CA SER A 220 -18.64 -0.69 3.95
C SER A 220 -17.62 -1.21 2.94
N GLY A 221 -16.73 -0.32 2.44
CA GLY A 221 -15.76 -0.61 1.39
C GLY A 221 -16.34 -0.58 -0.03
N ILE A 222 -17.66 -0.51 -0.21
CA ILE A 222 -18.28 -0.42 -1.54
C ILE A 222 -17.70 0.74 -2.36
N PRO A 223 -17.58 1.97 -1.83
CA PRO A 223 -17.03 3.10 -2.59
C PRO A 223 -15.55 2.92 -2.98
N LEU A 224 -14.85 1.97 -2.35
CA LEU A 224 -13.42 1.74 -2.56
C LEU A 224 -13.13 0.65 -3.60
N ILE A 225 -14.19 0.00 -4.15
CA ILE A 225 -14.08 -1.09 -5.12
C ILE A 225 -14.42 -0.56 -6.51
N TYR A 226 -13.45 -0.62 -7.42
CA TYR A 226 -13.59 -0.16 -8.81
C TYR A 226 -14.11 -1.26 -9.74
N LEU A 227 -15.16 -1.97 -9.29
CA LEU A 227 -15.91 -2.89 -10.13
C LEU A 227 -17.28 -2.29 -10.42
N PRO A 228 -17.93 -2.61 -11.55
CA PRO A 228 -19.33 -2.26 -11.75
C PRO A 228 -20.19 -2.82 -10.63
N HIS A 229 -20.99 -1.98 -10.02
CA HIS A 229 -21.93 -2.36 -8.96
C HIS A 229 -23.25 -2.77 -9.60
N ILE A 230 -23.75 -3.93 -9.24
CA ILE A 230 -25.06 -4.45 -9.67
C ILE A 230 -25.95 -4.56 -8.45
N GLU A 231 -27.00 -3.74 -8.42
CA GLU A 231 -28.05 -3.85 -7.40
C GLU A 231 -28.95 -5.04 -7.73
N LEU A 232 -29.10 -5.98 -6.80
CA LEU A 232 -29.82 -7.22 -7.00
C LEU A 232 -31.29 -7.07 -6.63
N THR A 233 -32.16 -7.78 -7.37
CA THR A 233 -33.52 -8.11 -6.92
C THR A 233 -33.46 -9.13 -5.77
N ASP A 234 -34.59 -9.36 -5.07
CA ASP A 234 -34.65 -10.36 -3.99
C ASP A 234 -34.36 -11.79 -4.51
N GLU A 235 -34.86 -12.09 -5.71
CA GLU A 235 -34.61 -13.38 -6.35
C GLU A 235 -33.13 -13.57 -6.71
N GLU A 236 -32.50 -12.53 -7.27
CA GLU A 236 -31.06 -12.57 -7.64
C GLU A 236 -30.17 -12.64 -6.39
N GLU A 237 -30.55 -11.93 -5.31
CA GLU A 237 -29.85 -12.04 -4.02
C GLU A 237 -29.88 -13.47 -3.48
N TRP A 238 -31.06 -14.10 -3.50
CA TRP A 238 -31.20 -15.49 -3.10
C TRP A 238 -30.32 -16.42 -3.95
N LYS A 239 -30.35 -16.25 -5.28
CA LYS A 239 -29.48 -17.00 -6.20
C LYS A 239 -28.00 -16.78 -5.90
N ALA A 240 -27.59 -15.53 -5.68
CA ALA A 240 -26.22 -15.17 -5.38
C ALA A 240 -25.74 -15.81 -4.07
N LYS A 241 -26.55 -15.75 -3.01
CA LYS A 241 -26.24 -16.37 -1.71
C LYS A 241 -26.14 -17.90 -1.79
N ASN A 242 -26.84 -18.52 -2.76
CA ASN A 242 -26.78 -19.95 -3.01
C ASN A 242 -25.75 -20.35 -4.10
N GLY A 243 -24.89 -19.41 -4.51
CA GLY A 243 -23.80 -19.70 -5.45
C GLY A 243 -24.24 -20.00 -6.89
N GLN A 244 -25.45 -19.58 -7.28
CA GLN A 244 -25.98 -19.80 -8.62
C GLN A 244 -25.44 -18.76 -9.61
N ALA A 245 -25.38 -19.13 -10.89
CA ALA A 245 -25.03 -18.21 -11.96
C ALA A 245 -26.12 -17.15 -12.17
N LEU A 246 -25.68 -15.93 -12.50
CA LEU A 246 -26.55 -14.80 -12.84
C LEU A 246 -26.18 -14.25 -14.21
N SER A 247 -27.09 -13.50 -14.83
CA SER A 247 -26.88 -12.91 -16.14
C SER A 247 -26.90 -11.38 -16.06
N PHE A 248 -25.82 -10.74 -16.55
CA PHE A 248 -25.70 -9.28 -16.58
C PHE A 248 -25.16 -8.81 -17.94
N LYS A 249 -25.65 -7.67 -18.42
CA LYS A 249 -25.16 -7.02 -19.66
C LYS A 249 -24.15 -5.92 -19.29
N VAL A 250 -22.95 -6.30 -18.91
CA VAL A 250 -21.83 -5.40 -18.62
C VAL A 250 -20.62 -5.81 -19.46
N LYS A 251 -19.66 -4.92 -19.66
CA LYS A 251 -18.45 -5.18 -20.46
C LYS A 251 -17.33 -5.82 -19.64
N GLU A 252 -17.28 -5.52 -18.37
CA GLU A 252 -16.23 -5.91 -17.44
C GLU A 252 -16.31 -7.41 -17.10
N ASP A 253 -15.15 -8.00 -16.82
CA ASP A 253 -15.05 -9.43 -16.48
C ASP A 253 -15.46 -9.76 -15.05
N LYS A 254 -15.54 -8.75 -14.19
CA LYS A 254 -15.97 -8.88 -12.80
C LYS A 254 -16.99 -7.82 -12.44
N VAL A 255 -17.91 -8.18 -11.56
CA VAL A 255 -18.92 -7.28 -11.01
C VAL A 255 -19.03 -7.47 -9.50
N LEU A 256 -19.35 -6.38 -8.81
CA LEU A 256 -19.70 -6.37 -7.39
C LEU A 256 -21.22 -6.42 -7.27
N LEU A 257 -21.74 -7.45 -6.63
CA LEU A 257 -23.15 -7.60 -6.35
C LEU A 257 -23.49 -6.98 -5.00
N ILE A 258 -24.44 -6.08 -4.99
CA ILE A 258 -24.92 -5.37 -3.80
C ILE A 258 -26.43 -5.49 -3.65
N LYS A 259 -26.92 -5.36 -2.43
CA LYS A 259 -28.34 -5.29 -2.11
C LYS A 259 -28.54 -4.30 -0.97
N SER A 260 -29.34 -3.25 -1.20
CA SER A 260 -29.64 -2.23 -0.19
C SER A 260 -28.37 -1.73 0.53
N ASN A 261 -27.35 -1.35 -0.26
CA ASN A 261 -26.01 -0.90 0.21
C ASN A 261 -25.24 -1.97 1.03
N SER A 262 -25.61 -3.25 0.94
CA SER A 262 -24.89 -4.36 1.54
C SER A 262 -24.12 -5.14 0.47
N LEU A 263 -22.92 -5.56 0.81
CA LEU A 263 -22.06 -6.38 -0.05
C LEU A 263 -22.58 -7.82 -0.07
N ILE A 264 -22.84 -8.36 -1.26
CA ILE A 264 -23.30 -9.74 -1.44
C ILE A 264 -22.19 -10.64 -1.96
N ALA A 265 -21.61 -10.34 -3.12
CA ALA A 265 -20.56 -11.17 -3.69
C ALA A 265 -19.78 -10.43 -4.79
N VAL A 266 -18.59 -10.93 -5.10
CA VAL A 266 -17.94 -10.66 -6.38
C VAL A 266 -18.18 -11.83 -7.31
N TYR A 267 -18.64 -11.52 -8.51
CA TYR A 267 -18.88 -12.47 -9.58
C TYR A 267 -17.93 -12.22 -10.74
N LYS A 268 -17.53 -13.28 -11.42
CA LYS A 268 -16.69 -13.22 -12.63
C LYS A 268 -17.43 -13.76 -13.85
N ARG A 269 -17.10 -13.22 -15.00
CA ARG A 269 -17.62 -13.65 -16.29
C ARG A 269 -17.26 -15.11 -16.56
N LYS A 270 -18.25 -15.92 -16.96
CA LYS A 270 -18.07 -17.28 -17.44
C LYS A 270 -18.19 -17.35 -18.96
N ASN A 271 -19.16 -16.64 -19.52
CA ASN A 271 -19.39 -16.46 -20.95
C ASN A 271 -20.07 -15.12 -21.21
N GLU A 272 -20.54 -14.84 -22.43
CA GLU A 272 -21.01 -13.52 -22.89
C GLU A 272 -21.80 -12.72 -21.85
N ASN A 273 -22.85 -13.27 -21.27
CA ASN A 273 -23.70 -12.58 -20.29
C ASN A 273 -23.82 -13.32 -18.95
N THR A 274 -23.20 -14.50 -18.81
CA THR A 274 -23.31 -15.30 -17.59
C THR A 274 -22.13 -15.06 -16.67
N PHE A 275 -22.44 -14.79 -15.41
CA PHE A 275 -21.47 -14.59 -14.34
C PHE A 275 -21.65 -15.67 -13.27
N VAL A 276 -20.53 -16.10 -12.70
CA VAL A 276 -20.50 -17.13 -11.65
C VAL A 276 -19.77 -16.58 -10.41
N PRO A 277 -20.07 -17.13 -9.22
CA PRO A 277 -19.44 -16.66 -7.98
C PRO A 277 -17.92 -16.76 -8.05
N GLU A 278 -17.24 -15.71 -7.65
CA GLU A 278 -15.81 -15.73 -7.35
C GLU A 278 -15.59 -15.68 -5.84
N ARG A 279 -16.35 -14.81 -5.13
CA ARG A 279 -16.23 -14.65 -3.69
C ARG A 279 -17.53 -14.17 -3.04
N GLY A 280 -18.02 -14.91 -2.07
CA GLY A 280 -19.12 -14.47 -1.20
C GLY A 280 -18.60 -13.46 -0.15
N LEU A 281 -19.36 -12.38 0.05
CA LEU A 281 -19.02 -11.27 0.96
C LEU A 281 -19.99 -11.13 2.14
N PHE A 282 -21.06 -11.92 2.15
CA PHE A 282 -22.09 -11.99 3.20
C PHE A 282 -21.68 -12.83 4.39
#